data_81e1977335524b07746089c8db7ef70f
#
_entry.id   81e1977335524b07746089c8db7ef70f
#
_cell.length_a   1.000
_cell.length_b   1.000
_cell.length_c   1.000
_cell.angle_alpha   90.00
_cell.angle_beta   90.00
_cell.angle_gamma   90.00
#
_symmetry.space_group_name_H-M   'P 1'
#
loop_
_entity.id
_entity.type
_entity.pdbx_description
1 polymer ?
#
loop_
_entity_poly.entity_id
_entity_poly.type
_entity_poly.pdbx_seq_one_letter_code
_entity_poly.pdbx_strand_id
1 'polypeptide(L)'
;MIFLSSGLCASAQSAFEKKITAAVTQLTSTEPTNENPVTLNARILLEKDSIAVIVKVRMAPGWHVYQYVPSTMPYIPIEQILKLPEGLQAVGKWEISKPFPFANDPGVLIYERQAWFVHRVVRSAGARSGGVIQTGLYYQACDLRQCLPPVEKIFDLKVEPGN
;
A
#
# COMPACT_ATOMS: atom_id res chain seq x y z
N MET A 1 18.66 -7.41 -41.22
CA MET A 1 17.70 -8.40 -40.75
C MET A 1 18.17 -8.97 -39.43
N ILE A 2 17.84 -8.31 -38.32
CA ILE A 2 18.12 -8.83 -36.98
C ILE A 2 16.93 -8.46 -36.10
N PHE A 3 16.09 -9.45 -35.84
CA PHE A 3 15.12 -9.45 -34.75
C PHE A 3 15.68 -10.31 -33.65
N LEU A 4 15.90 -9.77 -32.48
CA LEU A 4 15.96 -10.53 -31.23
C LEU A 4 16.21 -9.57 -30.07
N SER A 5 15.25 -9.38 -29.19
CA SER A 5 15.51 -9.14 -27.77
C SER A 5 14.31 -8.61 -26.96
N SER A 6 13.07 -8.96 -27.29
CA SER A 6 11.90 -8.50 -26.51
C SER A 6 11.42 -9.50 -25.44
N GLY A 7 11.97 -10.70 -25.39
CA GLY A 7 11.42 -11.78 -24.54
C GLY A 7 11.91 -11.82 -23.09
N LEU A 8 13.10 -11.29 -22.80
CA LEU A 8 13.72 -11.43 -21.48
C LEU A 8 13.16 -10.43 -20.43
N CYS A 9 12.77 -9.25 -20.87
CA CYS A 9 12.20 -8.25 -19.93
C CYS A 9 10.80 -8.64 -19.44
N ALA A 10 9.97 -9.25 -20.29
CA ALA A 10 8.62 -9.66 -19.93
C ALA A 10 8.59 -10.80 -18.90
N SER A 11 9.52 -11.74 -18.99
CA SER A 11 9.60 -12.86 -18.02
C SER A 11 10.13 -12.43 -16.65
N ALA A 12 11.09 -11.53 -16.58
CA ALA A 12 11.61 -10.99 -15.32
C ALA A 12 10.55 -10.12 -14.61
N GLN A 13 9.83 -9.30 -15.36
CA GLN A 13 8.73 -8.49 -14.84
C GLN A 13 7.61 -9.38 -14.28
N SER A 14 7.25 -10.45 -14.97
CA SER A 14 6.22 -11.39 -14.49
C SER A 14 6.66 -12.14 -13.22
N ALA A 15 7.95 -12.41 -13.03
CA ALA A 15 8.49 -13.04 -11.83
C ALA A 15 8.44 -12.12 -10.61
N PHE A 16 8.78 -10.84 -10.78
CA PHE A 16 8.69 -9.84 -9.71
C PHE A 16 7.24 -9.60 -9.30
N GLU A 17 6.32 -9.53 -10.26
CA GLU A 17 4.88 -9.41 -9.99
C GLU A 17 4.36 -10.59 -9.14
N LYS A 18 4.78 -11.82 -9.44
CA LYS A 18 4.43 -12.98 -8.62
C LYS A 18 4.96 -12.88 -7.19
N LYS A 19 6.20 -12.39 -7.02
CA LYS A 19 6.77 -12.15 -5.67
C LYS A 19 5.98 -11.10 -4.89
N ILE A 20 5.54 -10.03 -5.55
CA ILE A 20 4.72 -8.98 -4.93
C ILE A 20 3.38 -9.55 -4.50
N THR A 21 2.69 -10.29 -5.36
CA THR A 21 1.42 -10.94 -5.03
C THR A 21 1.57 -11.88 -3.84
N ALA A 22 2.62 -12.69 -3.81
CA ALA A 22 2.91 -13.57 -2.67
C ALA A 22 3.18 -12.77 -1.39
N ALA A 23 3.94 -11.68 -1.49
CA ALA A 23 4.25 -10.83 -0.35
C ALA A 23 3.01 -10.12 0.22
N VAL A 24 2.11 -9.64 -0.63
CA VAL A 24 0.81 -9.07 -0.23
C VAL A 24 0.00 -10.12 0.54
N THR A 25 -0.04 -11.36 0.04
CA THR A 25 -0.77 -12.44 0.70
C THR A 25 -0.17 -12.79 2.06
N GLN A 26 1.16 -12.89 2.14
CA GLN A 26 1.89 -13.29 3.35
C GLN A 26 2.02 -12.19 4.39
N LEU A 27 1.92 -10.92 3.99
CA LEU A 27 2.05 -9.80 4.92
C LEU A 27 0.87 -9.81 5.90
N THR A 28 1.17 -9.95 7.17
CA THR A 28 0.19 -9.95 8.26
C THR A 28 0.49 -8.81 9.22
N SER A 29 -0.51 -8.35 9.94
CA SER A 29 -0.40 -7.44 11.07
C SER A 29 -0.95 -8.11 12.32
N THR A 30 -0.78 -7.48 13.46
CA THR A 30 -1.48 -7.89 14.69
C THR A 30 -2.97 -8.05 14.42
N GLU A 31 -3.61 -9.04 15.06
CA GLU A 31 -5.04 -9.23 14.93
C GLU A 31 -5.79 -7.99 15.45
N PRO A 32 -6.66 -7.39 14.64
CA PRO A 32 -7.43 -6.23 15.09
C PRO A 32 -8.51 -6.67 16.11
N THR A 33 -8.79 -5.78 17.06
CA THR A 33 -9.80 -5.97 18.11
C THR A 33 -10.77 -4.81 18.13
N ASN A 34 -11.84 -4.88 18.89
CA ASN A 34 -12.76 -3.74 19.02
C ASN A 34 -12.10 -2.51 19.68
N GLU A 35 -11.08 -2.71 20.49
CA GLU A 35 -10.32 -1.63 21.14
C GLU A 35 -9.28 -1.01 20.19
N ASN A 36 -8.74 -1.84 19.29
CA ASN A 36 -7.83 -1.42 18.22
C ASN A 36 -8.33 -1.99 16.88
N PRO A 37 -9.37 -1.39 16.30
CA PRO A 37 -10.12 -2.00 15.21
C PRO A 37 -9.38 -2.01 13.88
N VAL A 38 -8.28 -1.27 13.75
CA VAL A 38 -7.49 -1.23 12.52
C VAL A 38 -6.02 -1.44 12.85
N THR A 39 -5.43 -2.44 12.23
CA THR A 39 -4.00 -2.74 12.33
C THR A 39 -3.35 -2.73 10.97
N LEU A 40 -2.10 -2.26 10.91
CA LEU A 40 -1.33 -2.14 9.68
C LEU A 40 -0.02 -2.89 9.80
N ASN A 41 0.50 -3.28 8.64
CA ASN A 41 1.90 -3.64 8.47
C ASN A 41 2.39 -3.19 7.09
N ALA A 42 3.69 -2.97 6.97
CA ALA A 42 4.31 -2.56 5.73
C ALA A 42 5.63 -3.31 5.51
N ARG A 43 5.98 -3.51 4.26
CA ARG A 43 7.26 -4.09 3.85
C ARG A 43 7.69 -3.60 2.47
N ILE A 44 8.95 -3.75 2.18
CA ILE A 44 9.48 -3.60 0.83
C ILE A 44 9.93 -4.95 0.28
N LEU A 45 9.84 -5.08 -1.03
CA LEU A 45 10.55 -6.10 -1.81
C LEU A 45 11.54 -5.38 -2.71
N LEU A 46 12.75 -5.89 -2.75
CA LEU A 46 13.81 -5.37 -3.61
C LEU A 46 14.20 -6.45 -4.63
N GLU A 47 14.23 -6.06 -5.89
CA GLU A 47 14.78 -6.88 -6.96
C GLU A 47 15.57 -6.00 -7.91
N LYS A 48 16.91 -6.10 -7.85
CA LYS A 48 17.83 -5.18 -8.54
C LYS A 48 17.53 -3.72 -8.14
N ASP A 49 17.20 -2.88 -9.10
CA ASP A 49 16.86 -1.47 -8.88
C ASP A 49 15.36 -1.22 -8.69
N SER A 50 14.55 -2.26 -8.77
CA SER A 50 13.09 -2.18 -8.60
C SER A 50 12.69 -2.50 -7.17
N ILE A 51 11.87 -1.64 -6.59
CA ILE A 51 11.35 -1.78 -5.23
C ILE A 51 9.83 -1.77 -5.30
N ALA A 52 9.19 -2.68 -4.58
CA ALA A 52 7.77 -2.60 -4.31
C ALA A 52 7.57 -2.25 -2.82
N VAL A 53 6.87 -1.17 -2.57
CA VAL A 53 6.45 -0.75 -1.23
C VAL A 53 5.03 -1.27 -1.02
N ILE A 54 4.83 -2.09 0.00
CA ILE A 54 3.57 -2.78 0.28
C ILE A 54 3.08 -2.33 1.65
N VAL A 55 1.84 -1.85 1.71
CA VAL A 55 1.12 -1.56 2.95
C VAL A 55 -0.13 -2.42 2.98
N LYS A 56 -0.38 -3.09 4.08
CA LYS A 56 -1.57 -3.90 4.30
C LYS A 56 -2.26 -3.46 5.58
N VAL A 57 -3.57 -3.31 5.49
CA VAL A 57 -4.44 -2.94 6.61
C VAL A 57 -5.44 -4.07 6.85
N ARG A 58 -5.71 -4.32 8.12
CA ARG A 58 -6.76 -5.24 8.57
C ARG A 58 -7.74 -4.50 9.48
N MET A 59 -9.00 -4.82 9.33
CA MET A 59 -10.09 -4.27 10.13
C MET A 59 -10.77 -5.38 10.92
N ALA A 60 -11.13 -5.09 12.16
CA ALA A 60 -11.96 -5.97 12.98
C ALA A 60 -13.37 -6.16 12.36
N PRO A 61 -14.03 -7.28 12.62
CA PRO A 61 -15.40 -7.49 12.13
C PRO A 61 -16.32 -6.32 12.50
N GLY A 62 -17.09 -5.84 11.51
CA GLY A 62 -18.01 -4.70 11.67
C GLY A 62 -17.34 -3.33 11.54
N TRP A 63 -16.02 -3.26 11.41
CA TRP A 63 -15.28 -2.03 11.17
C TRP A 63 -14.87 -1.88 9.71
N HIS A 64 -14.83 -0.62 9.25
CA HIS A 64 -14.42 -0.27 7.89
C HIS A 64 -13.60 1.01 7.88
N VAL A 65 -12.88 1.21 6.77
CA VAL A 65 -12.23 2.47 6.41
C VAL A 65 -12.71 2.91 5.04
N TYR A 66 -12.77 4.20 4.79
CA TYR A 66 -13.30 4.76 3.55
C TYR A 66 -12.21 4.80 2.48
N GLN A 67 -12.54 4.33 1.28
CA GLN A 67 -11.70 4.49 0.11
C GLN A 67 -12.07 5.74 -0.69
N TYR A 68 -13.36 5.96 -0.86
CA TYR A 68 -13.89 7.15 -1.52
C TYR A 68 -15.11 7.68 -0.78
N VAL A 69 -15.14 8.99 -0.63
CA VAL A 69 -16.24 9.71 0.01
C VAL A 69 -16.60 10.91 -0.86
N PRO A 70 -17.87 11.09 -1.25
CA PRO A 70 -18.34 12.33 -1.88
C PRO A 70 -18.04 13.54 -0.99
N SER A 71 -17.72 14.67 -1.61
CA SER A 71 -17.37 15.91 -0.89
C SER A 71 -18.48 16.48 0.01
N THR A 72 -19.71 15.98 -0.15
CA THR A 72 -20.88 16.36 0.66
C THR A 72 -20.98 15.60 1.98
N MET A 73 -20.13 14.61 2.20
CA MET A 73 -20.14 13.77 3.41
C MET A 73 -18.93 14.05 4.32
N PRO A 74 -19.10 13.94 5.64
CA PRO A 74 -18.08 14.34 6.61
C PRO A 74 -17.02 13.27 6.91
N TYR A 75 -17.02 12.16 6.18
CA TYR A 75 -16.07 11.07 6.40
C TYR A 75 -14.69 11.35 5.77
N ILE A 76 -13.66 10.75 6.31
CA ILE A 76 -12.29 10.94 5.85
C ILE A 76 -11.84 9.68 5.08
N PRO A 77 -11.59 9.80 3.76
CA PRO A 77 -11.06 8.70 2.98
C PRO A 77 -9.62 8.39 3.37
N ILE A 78 -9.20 7.15 3.11
CA ILE A 78 -7.85 6.70 3.33
C ILE A 78 -6.88 7.40 2.38
N GLU A 79 -5.74 7.84 2.90
CA GLU A 79 -4.64 8.41 2.12
C GLU A 79 -3.39 7.54 2.31
N GLN A 80 -2.74 7.20 1.20
CA GLN A 80 -1.48 6.47 1.22
C GLN A 80 -0.33 7.45 1.37
N ILE A 81 0.61 7.12 2.26
CA ILE A 81 1.79 7.92 2.54
C ILE A 81 3.01 7.26 1.92
N LEU A 82 3.80 8.02 1.17
CA LEU A 82 5.08 7.59 0.61
C LEU A 82 6.05 8.77 0.61
N LYS A 83 7.12 8.64 1.41
CA LYS A 83 8.25 9.58 1.42
C LYS A 83 9.52 8.81 1.09
N LEU A 84 10.20 9.22 0.05
CA LEU A 84 11.37 8.55 -0.46
C LEU A 84 12.64 9.31 -0.09
N PRO A 85 13.74 8.61 0.24
CA PRO A 85 15.05 9.23 0.37
C PRO A 85 15.61 9.62 -1.00
N GLU A 86 16.64 10.43 -0.99
CA GLU A 86 17.38 10.77 -2.21
C GLU A 86 17.86 9.51 -2.95
N GLY A 87 17.80 9.53 -4.28
CA GLY A 87 18.19 8.42 -5.14
C GLY A 87 17.10 7.38 -5.38
N LEU A 88 15.93 7.53 -4.79
CA LEU A 88 14.75 6.70 -5.10
C LEU A 88 13.65 7.55 -5.75
N GLN A 89 12.95 6.97 -6.72
CA GLN A 89 11.87 7.63 -7.45
C GLN A 89 10.62 6.76 -7.49
N ALA A 90 9.47 7.36 -7.22
CA ALA A 90 8.17 6.72 -7.38
C ALA A 90 7.84 6.55 -8.87
N VAL A 91 7.26 5.42 -9.23
CA VAL A 91 6.85 5.08 -10.59
C VAL A 91 5.37 4.74 -10.63
N GLY A 92 4.63 5.47 -11.44
CA GLY A 92 3.19 5.24 -11.60
C GLY A 92 2.36 5.69 -10.40
N LYS A 93 1.26 5.00 -10.18
CA LYS A 93 0.31 5.27 -9.10
C LYS A 93 0.28 4.10 -8.12
N TRP A 94 -0.35 4.30 -6.98
CA TRP A 94 -0.68 3.21 -6.08
C TRP A 94 -1.60 2.20 -6.76
N GLU A 95 -1.22 0.93 -6.71
CA GLU A 95 -2.09 -0.20 -6.97
C GLU A 95 -2.84 -0.51 -5.68
N ILE A 96 -4.14 -0.58 -5.75
CA ILE A 96 -5.00 -0.74 -4.58
C ILE A 96 -5.91 -1.96 -4.72
N SER A 97 -6.20 -2.62 -3.62
CA SER A 97 -7.23 -3.65 -3.61
C SER A 97 -8.61 -3.05 -3.94
N LYS A 98 -9.47 -3.88 -4.51
CA LYS A 98 -10.81 -3.44 -4.92
C LYS A 98 -11.65 -3.05 -3.70
N PRO A 99 -12.17 -1.81 -3.65
CA PRO A 99 -13.11 -1.41 -2.60
C PRO A 99 -14.51 -1.95 -2.88
N PHE A 100 -15.40 -1.82 -1.88
CA PHE A 100 -16.79 -2.21 -1.95
C PHE A 100 -17.71 -0.99 -1.83
N PRO A 101 -18.85 -0.96 -2.55
CA PRO A 101 -19.88 0.02 -2.30
C PRO A 101 -20.41 -0.11 -0.86
N PHE A 102 -20.54 1.01 -0.16
CA PHE A 102 -21.12 1.02 1.17
C PHE A 102 -22.65 1.10 1.08
N ALA A 103 -23.33 0.04 1.50
CA ALA A 103 -24.79 -0.06 1.33
C ALA A 103 -25.57 1.03 2.07
N ASN A 104 -25.03 1.55 3.19
CA ASN A 104 -25.69 2.54 4.01
C ASN A 104 -25.59 3.97 3.44
N ASP A 105 -24.55 4.25 2.64
CA ASP A 105 -24.28 5.57 2.08
C ASP A 105 -23.98 5.44 0.57
N PRO A 106 -24.98 5.64 -0.30
CA PRO A 106 -24.79 5.55 -1.74
C PRO A 106 -23.67 6.48 -2.26
N GLY A 107 -22.81 5.94 -3.11
CA GLY A 107 -21.65 6.66 -3.66
C GLY A 107 -20.39 6.60 -2.81
N VAL A 108 -20.43 6.05 -1.61
CA VAL A 108 -19.28 5.81 -0.74
C VAL A 108 -18.67 4.44 -1.06
N LEU A 109 -17.34 4.36 -1.09
CA LEU A 109 -16.60 3.12 -1.21
C LEU A 109 -15.79 2.87 0.05
N ILE A 110 -15.80 1.64 0.54
CA ILE A 110 -15.13 1.22 1.77
C ILE A 110 -14.24 0.00 1.56
N TYR A 111 -13.35 -0.22 2.53
CA TYR A 111 -12.68 -1.49 2.76
C TYR A 111 -13.14 -2.09 4.08
N GLU A 112 -13.39 -3.38 4.05
CA GLU A 112 -13.69 -4.22 5.21
C GLU A 112 -12.73 -5.41 5.26
N ARG A 113 -12.49 -5.94 6.45
CA ARG A 113 -11.59 -7.08 6.72
C ARG A 113 -10.14 -6.77 6.41
N GLN A 114 -9.79 -6.58 5.16
CA GLN A 114 -8.42 -6.24 4.76
C GLN A 114 -8.40 -5.47 3.44
N ALA A 115 -7.38 -4.64 3.32
CA ALA A 115 -7.02 -3.98 2.07
C ALA A 115 -5.50 -3.93 1.94
N TRP A 116 -5.01 -3.78 0.72
CA TRP A 116 -3.60 -3.63 0.43
C TRP A 116 -3.36 -2.52 -0.59
N PHE A 117 -2.16 -1.96 -0.51
CA PHE A 117 -1.68 -0.87 -1.36
C PHE A 117 -0.24 -1.19 -1.74
N VAL A 118 0.08 -1.08 -3.02
CA VAL A 118 1.43 -1.32 -3.55
C VAL A 118 1.86 -0.13 -4.37
N HIS A 119 3.05 0.38 -4.12
CA HIS A 119 3.67 1.42 -4.97
C HIS A 119 5.01 0.95 -5.50
N ARG A 120 5.25 1.23 -6.77
CA ARG A 120 6.53 0.94 -7.42
C ARG A 120 7.48 2.09 -7.21
N VAL A 121 8.72 1.74 -6.92
CA VAL A 121 9.82 2.66 -6.73
C VAL A 121 11.04 2.11 -7.46
N VAL A 122 11.86 2.97 -8.02
CA VAL A 122 13.10 2.58 -8.68
C VAL A 122 14.27 3.39 -8.14
N ARG A 123 15.46 2.82 -8.18
CA ARG A 123 16.70 3.56 -7.97
C ARG A 123 16.97 4.45 -9.17
N SER A 124 17.33 5.70 -8.93
CA SER A 124 17.83 6.59 -9.97
C SER A 124 19.14 6.07 -10.54
N ALA A 125 19.39 6.31 -11.82
CA ALA A 125 20.62 5.89 -12.46
C ALA A 125 21.86 6.40 -11.71
N GLY A 126 22.78 5.48 -11.34
CA GLY A 126 23.99 5.78 -10.59
C GLY A 126 23.79 5.99 -9.08
N ALA A 127 22.58 5.98 -8.56
CA ALA A 127 22.32 6.06 -7.13
C ALA A 127 22.65 4.73 -6.45
N ARG A 128 23.56 4.76 -5.47
CA ARG A 128 23.97 3.59 -4.68
C ARG A 128 23.63 3.71 -3.21
N SER A 129 23.17 4.89 -2.78
CA SER A 129 22.82 5.12 -1.38
C SER A 129 21.62 4.26 -0.97
N GLY A 130 21.70 3.71 0.21
CA GLY A 130 20.54 3.21 0.94
C GLY A 130 19.77 4.36 1.55
N GLY A 131 18.77 4.05 2.34
CA GLY A 131 18.01 5.06 3.03
C GLY A 131 16.78 4.48 3.73
N VAL A 132 15.89 5.35 4.13
CA VAL A 132 14.64 4.97 4.77
C VAL A 132 13.48 5.45 3.91
N ILE A 133 12.63 4.51 3.50
CA ILE A 133 11.34 4.81 2.91
C ILE A 133 10.34 4.93 4.06
N GLN A 134 9.67 6.08 4.17
CA GLN A 134 8.54 6.22 5.06
C GLN A 134 7.25 5.95 4.29
N THR A 135 6.46 5.01 4.78
CA THR A 135 5.18 4.65 4.17
C THR A 135 4.15 4.30 5.22
N GLY A 136 2.89 4.44 4.87
CA GLY A 136 1.81 4.17 5.79
C GLY A 136 0.47 4.68 5.26
N LEU A 137 -0.44 4.90 6.19
CA LEU A 137 -1.80 5.33 5.88
C LEU A 137 -2.25 6.41 6.87
N TYR A 138 -2.95 7.42 6.34
CA TYR A 138 -3.85 8.26 7.11
C TYR A 138 -5.28 7.79 6.86
N TYR A 139 -6.06 7.55 7.91
CA TYR A 139 -7.39 6.97 7.77
C TYR A 139 -8.29 7.29 8.97
N GLN A 140 -9.59 7.14 8.76
CA GLN A 140 -10.60 7.13 9.79
C GLN A 140 -11.27 5.76 9.82
N ALA A 141 -11.36 5.15 11.00
CA ALA A 141 -12.06 3.89 11.21
C ALA A 141 -13.46 4.14 11.77
N CYS A 142 -14.45 3.51 11.17
CA CYS A 142 -15.85 3.61 11.59
C CYS A 142 -16.47 2.21 11.71
N ASP A 143 -17.46 2.09 12.60
CA ASP A 143 -18.45 1.03 12.57
C ASP A 143 -19.83 1.63 12.24
N LEU A 144 -20.91 0.89 12.42
CA LEU A 144 -22.27 1.38 12.14
C LEU A 144 -22.78 2.38 13.19
N ARG A 145 -22.04 2.63 14.27
CA ARG A 145 -22.47 3.46 15.41
C ARG A 145 -21.59 4.69 15.59
N GLN A 146 -20.30 4.58 15.27
CA GLN A 146 -19.33 5.62 15.55
C GLN A 146 -18.17 5.63 14.57
N CYS A 147 -17.53 6.79 14.46
CA CYS A 147 -16.24 6.95 13.84
C CYS A 147 -15.21 7.34 14.90
N LEU A 148 -14.06 6.70 14.89
CA LEU A 148 -12.93 7.10 15.70
C LEU A 148 -12.27 8.33 15.11
N PRO A 149 -11.51 9.11 15.89
CA PRO A 149 -10.67 10.16 15.34
C PRO A 149 -9.73 9.61 14.27
N PRO A 150 -9.48 10.36 13.18
CA PRO A 150 -8.53 9.93 12.16
C PRO A 150 -7.13 9.81 12.74
N VAL A 151 -6.37 8.86 12.23
CA VAL A 151 -5.00 8.58 12.67
C VAL A 151 -4.07 8.44 11.48
N GLU A 152 -2.81 8.80 11.70
CA GLU A 152 -1.71 8.54 10.78
C GLU A 152 -0.82 7.45 11.38
N LYS A 153 -0.54 6.39 10.60
CA LYS A 153 0.42 5.35 10.96
C LYS A 153 1.48 5.22 9.88
N ILE A 154 2.73 5.44 10.27
CA ILE A 154 3.90 5.43 9.38
C ILE A 154 4.87 4.33 9.82
N PHE A 155 5.50 3.69 8.84
CA PHE A 155 6.57 2.72 8.98
C PHE A 155 7.84 3.26 8.34
N ASP A 156 8.96 3.09 9.01
CA ASP A 156 10.29 3.37 8.50
C ASP A 156 10.90 2.07 7.97
N LEU A 157 11.02 1.95 6.65
CA LEU A 157 11.52 0.77 5.97
C LEU A 157 12.92 1.04 5.42
N LYS A 158 13.92 0.32 5.92
CA LYS A 158 15.30 0.46 5.46
C LYS A 158 15.47 -0.15 4.08
N VAL A 159 16.15 0.59 3.22
CA VAL A 159 16.60 0.15 1.90
C VAL A 159 18.13 0.04 1.94
N GLU A 160 18.65 -1.15 1.68
CA GLU A 160 20.09 -1.36 1.61
C GLU A 160 20.69 -0.63 0.41
N PRO A 161 21.97 -0.21 0.51
CA PRO A 161 22.67 0.34 -0.64
C PRO A 161 22.65 -0.62 -1.84
N GLY A 162 22.60 -0.06 -3.04
CA GLY A 162 22.77 -0.85 -4.27
C GLY A 162 24.21 -1.33 -4.45
N ASN A 163 24.37 -2.48 -5.05
CA ASN A 163 25.70 -3.02 -5.43
C ASN A 163 26.26 -2.28 -6.65
#